data_9c2e7e0f74bc97619256e3afc3c9095e
#
_entry.id   9c2e7e0f74bc97619256e3afc3c9095e
#
_cell.length_a   1.000
_cell.length_b   1.000
_cell.length_c   1.000
_cell.angle_alpha   90.00
_cell.angle_beta   90.00
_cell.angle_gamma   90.00
#
_symmetry.space_group_name_H-M   'P 1'
#
loop_
_entity.id
_entity.type
_entity.pdbx_description
1 polymer ?
#
loop_
_entity_poly.entity_id
_entity_poly.type
_entity_poly.pdbx_seq_one_letter_code
_entity_poly.pdbx_strand_id
1 'polypeptide(L)'
;MKSRNFAHSLKFACQGLHFAIISQRNMRIHILVGIAVILLAMFLKVSFVELAVLYITIMFVIVCEVINTALELSLDFLNGKSLHPSVKLIKDIAAGGVLLATINAVIVGSIIFLRHM
;
A
#
# COMPACT_ATOMS: atom_id res chain seq x y z
N MET A 1 5.24 -4.24 -23.20
CA MET A 1 6.48 -3.49 -23.41
C MET A 1 7.63 -4.16 -22.67
N LYS A 2 8.79 -4.19 -23.27
CA LYS A 2 9.92 -4.95 -22.80
C LYS A 2 11.01 -4.00 -22.30
N SER A 3 11.45 -4.16 -21.08
CA SER A 3 12.59 -3.40 -20.59
C SER A 3 13.87 -4.02 -21.14
N ARG A 4 14.83 -3.18 -21.48
CA ARG A 4 16.06 -3.65 -22.12
C ARG A 4 17.20 -3.80 -21.13
N ASN A 5 17.15 -3.07 -20.05
CA ASN A 5 18.16 -3.14 -19.02
C ASN A 5 17.57 -2.69 -17.68
N PHE A 6 18.39 -2.76 -16.64
CA PHE A 6 17.96 -2.43 -15.30
C PHE A 6 17.49 -0.98 -15.18
N ALA A 7 18.18 -0.05 -15.83
CA ALA A 7 17.81 1.37 -15.78
C ALA A 7 16.41 1.60 -16.36
N HIS A 8 16.09 0.96 -17.47
CA HIS A 8 14.76 1.05 -18.06
C HIS A 8 13.71 0.44 -17.14
N SER A 9 14.03 -0.70 -16.51
CA SER A 9 13.11 -1.35 -15.57
C SER A 9 12.79 -0.44 -14.39
N LEU A 10 13.80 0.24 -13.84
CA LEU A 10 13.60 1.21 -12.77
C LEU A 10 12.72 2.35 -13.21
N LYS A 11 12.96 2.88 -14.40
CA LYS A 11 12.17 3.98 -14.93
C LYS A 11 10.70 3.59 -15.04
N PHE A 12 10.41 2.40 -15.60
CA PHE A 12 9.04 1.94 -15.74
C PHE A 12 8.38 1.68 -14.41
N ALA A 13 9.11 1.11 -13.46
CA ALA A 13 8.57 0.89 -12.12
C ALA A 13 8.21 2.21 -11.44
N CYS A 14 9.07 3.21 -11.55
CA CYS A 14 8.80 4.54 -10.99
C CYS A 14 7.59 5.19 -11.66
N GLN A 15 7.44 5.03 -12.96
CA GLN A 15 6.28 5.55 -13.68
C GLN A 15 5.00 4.88 -13.21
N GLY A 16 5.03 3.56 -12.98
CA GLY A 16 3.88 2.83 -12.48
C GLY A 16 3.48 3.27 -11.08
N LEU A 17 4.46 3.44 -10.18
CA LEU A 17 4.20 3.92 -8.84
C LEU A 17 3.65 5.36 -8.86
N HIS A 18 4.20 6.21 -9.71
CA HIS A 18 3.71 7.57 -9.86
C HIS A 18 2.24 7.58 -10.30
N PHE A 19 1.90 6.75 -11.27
CA PHE A 19 0.52 6.63 -11.73
C PHE A 19 -0.40 6.16 -10.60
N ALA A 20 0.02 5.16 -9.83
CA ALA A 20 -0.77 4.66 -8.72
C ALA A 20 -1.02 5.74 -7.66
N ILE A 21 0.00 6.52 -7.35
CA ILE A 21 -0.12 7.60 -6.37
C ILE A 21 -1.11 8.68 -6.86
N ILE A 22 -0.99 9.08 -8.12
CA ILE A 22 -1.84 10.14 -8.65
C ILE A 22 -3.28 9.66 -8.83
N SER A 23 -3.48 8.44 -9.32
CA SER A 23 -4.81 7.95 -9.67
C SER A 23 -5.59 7.37 -8.50
N GLN A 24 -4.92 6.96 -7.42
CA GLN A 24 -5.57 6.25 -6.32
C GLN A 24 -5.57 7.09 -5.05
N ARG A 25 -6.77 7.48 -4.63
CA ARG A 25 -6.95 8.23 -3.40
C ARG A 25 -6.47 7.44 -2.18
N ASN A 26 -6.81 6.15 -2.12
CA ASN A 26 -6.39 5.31 -1.00
C ASN A 26 -4.88 5.21 -0.88
N MET A 27 -4.18 5.16 -2.01
CA MET A 27 -2.72 5.15 -2.01
C MET A 27 -2.15 6.40 -1.32
N ARG A 28 -2.69 7.57 -1.68
CA ARG A 28 -2.24 8.84 -1.09
C ARG A 28 -2.52 8.88 0.41
N ILE A 29 -3.68 8.37 0.84
CA ILE A 29 -4.04 8.33 2.26
C ILE A 29 -3.06 7.43 3.03
N HIS A 30 -2.77 6.24 2.51
CA HIS A 30 -1.84 5.32 3.17
C HIS A 30 -0.43 5.92 3.28
N ILE A 31 0.03 6.61 2.25
CA ILE A 31 1.35 7.24 2.28
C ILE A 31 1.39 8.34 3.32
N LEU A 32 0.38 9.22 3.33
CA LEU A 32 0.34 10.34 4.26
C LEU A 32 0.25 9.86 5.72
N VAL A 33 -0.61 8.88 5.97
CA VAL A 33 -0.74 8.31 7.31
C VAL A 33 0.57 7.64 7.73
N GLY A 34 1.20 6.91 6.81
CA GLY A 34 2.48 6.25 7.08
C GLY A 34 3.57 7.24 7.46
N ILE A 35 3.67 8.34 6.72
CA ILE A 35 4.65 9.38 7.03
C ILE A 35 4.37 9.98 8.41
N ALA A 36 3.11 10.28 8.70
CA ALA A 36 2.73 10.84 10.00
C ALA A 36 3.08 9.89 11.15
N VAL A 37 2.83 8.60 10.96
CA VAL A 37 3.14 7.58 11.98
C VAL A 37 4.65 7.51 12.25
N ILE A 38 5.46 7.50 11.19
CA ILE A 38 6.92 7.46 11.35
C ILE A 38 7.43 8.72 12.06
N LEU A 39 6.91 9.89 11.69
CA LEU A 39 7.32 11.14 12.34
C LEU A 39 6.93 11.13 13.84
N LEU A 40 5.75 10.65 14.16
CA LEU A 40 5.32 10.52 15.55
C LEU A 40 6.22 9.54 16.32
N ALA A 41 6.55 8.42 15.70
CA ALA A 41 7.43 7.42 16.31
C ALA A 41 8.80 8.03 16.64
N MET A 42 9.34 8.80 15.70
CA MET A 42 10.62 9.48 15.93
C MET A 42 10.52 10.51 17.05
N PHE A 43 9.42 11.24 17.11
CA PHE A 43 9.17 12.22 18.17
C PHE A 43 9.11 11.55 19.54
N LEU A 44 8.44 10.41 19.62
CA LEU A 44 8.30 9.65 20.87
C LEU A 44 9.54 8.83 21.20
N LYS A 45 10.53 8.83 20.34
CA LYS A 45 11.81 8.13 20.54
C LYS A 45 11.61 6.63 20.78
N VAL A 46 10.75 6.00 19.96
CA VAL A 46 10.60 4.55 20.02
C VAL A 46 11.94 3.88 19.69
N SER A 47 12.11 2.63 20.12
CA SER A 47 13.35 1.90 19.86
C SER A 47 13.60 1.73 18.37
N PHE A 48 14.83 1.47 18.01
CA PHE A 48 15.21 1.24 16.62
C PHE A 48 14.46 0.04 16.03
N VAL A 49 14.31 -1.03 16.83
CA VAL A 49 13.58 -2.22 16.39
C VAL A 49 12.09 -1.89 16.18
N GLU A 50 11.51 -1.13 17.08
CA GLU A 50 10.11 -0.71 16.95
C GLU A 50 9.91 0.14 15.69
N LEU A 51 10.85 1.03 15.40
CA LEU A 51 10.79 1.85 14.19
C LEU A 51 10.86 0.98 12.94
N ALA A 52 11.74 -0.02 12.94
CA ALA A 52 11.86 -0.94 11.83
C ALA A 52 10.57 -1.75 11.61
N VAL A 53 9.95 -2.20 12.70
CA VAL A 53 8.68 -2.93 12.64
C VAL A 53 7.57 -2.05 12.06
N LEU A 54 7.50 -0.80 12.51
CA LEU A 54 6.52 0.15 11.97
C LEU A 54 6.74 0.39 10.48
N TYR A 55 7.98 0.58 10.08
CA TYR A 55 8.30 0.82 8.68
C TYR A 55 7.88 -0.37 7.81
N ILE A 56 8.23 -1.59 8.20
CA ILE A 56 7.87 -2.79 7.46
C ILE A 56 6.35 -2.93 7.37
N THR A 57 5.65 -2.67 8.47
CA THR A 57 4.20 -2.75 8.53
C THR A 57 3.54 -1.75 7.60
N ILE A 58 4.02 -0.52 7.58
CA ILE A 58 3.50 0.53 6.69
C ILE A 58 3.77 0.17 5.24
N MET A 59 4.99 -0.27 4.93
CA MET A 59 5.33 -0.66 3.55
C MET A 59 4.49 -1.83 3.07
N PHE A 60 4.16 -2.75 3.96
CA PHE A 60 3.30 -3.88 3.60
C PHE A 60 1.92 -3.40 3.15
N VAL A 61 1.33 -2.44 3.85
CA VAL A 61 0.05 -1.85 3.46
C VAL A 61 0.16 -1.21 2.07
N ILE A 62 1.21 -0.45 1.85
CA ILE A 62 1.43 0.25 0.58
C ILE A 62 1.60 -0.74 -0.57
N VAL A 63 2.39 -1.79 -0.36
CA VAL A 63 2.60 -2.82 -1.38
C VAL A 63 1.28 -3.53 -1.70
N CYS A 64 0.49 -3.86 -0.69
CA CYS A 64 -0.83 -4.45 -0.90
C CYS A 64 -1.73 -3.54 -1.73
N GLU A 65 -1.67 -2.23 -1.49
CA GLU A 65 -2.45 -1.26 -2.25
C GLU A 65 -1.97 -1.16 -3.70
N VAL A 66 -0.67 -1.22 -3.92
CA VAL A 66 -0.11 -1.25 -5.28
C VAL A 66 -0.62 -2.47 -6.04
N ILE A 67 -0.59 -3.64 -5.42
CA ILE A 67 -1.09 -4.87 -6.03
C ILE A 67 -2.58 -4.78 -6.31
N ASN A 68 -3.35 -4.27 -5.36
CA ASN A 68 -4.79 -4.07 -5.53
C ASN A 68 -5.09 -3.17 -6.71
N THR A 69 -4.35 -2.08 -6.85
CA THR A 69 -4.50 -1.14 -7.97
C THR A 69 -4.23 -1.84 -9.30
N ALA A 70 -3.16 -2.63 -9.37
CA ALA A 70 -2.82 -3.36 -10.59
C ALA A 70 -3.92 -4.35 -10.96
N LEU A 71 -4.48 -5.06 -9.98
CA LEU A 71 -5.58 -5.99 -10.21
C LEU A 71 -6.83 -5.28 -10.71
N GLU A 72 -7.19 -4.15 -10.09
CA GLU A 72 -8.35 -3.39 -10.51
C GLU A 72 -8.23 -2.91 -11.96
N LEU A 73 -7.06 -2.38 -12.30
CA LEU A 73 -6.81 -1.93 -13.67
C LEU A 73 -6.85 -3.09 -14.66
N SER A 74 -6.28 -4.23 -14.29
CA SER A 74 -6.28 -5.42 -15.14
C SER A 74 -7.69 -5.91 -15.42
N LEU A 75 -8.53 -5.97 -14.38
CA LEU A 75 -9.89 -6.43 -14.51
C LEU A 75 -10.74 -5.45 -15.33
N ASP A 76 -10.55 -4.16 -15.11
CA ASP A 76 -11.26 -3.15 -15.89
C ASP A 76 -10.86 -3.20 -17.36
N PHE A 77 -9.58 -3.42 -17.64
CA PHE A 77 -9.09 -3.53 -19.01
C PHE A 77 -9.69 -4.74 -19.72
N LEU A 78 -9.78 -5.88 -19.03
CA LEU A 78 -10.28 -7.12 -19.62
C LEU A 78 -11.78 -7.13 -19.81
N ASN A 79 -12.53 -6.49 -18.91
CA ASN A 79 -13.98 -6.57 -18.89
C ASN A 79 -14.69 -5.25 -19.19
N GLY A 80 -13.93 -4.21 -19.51
CA GLY A 80 -14.47 -2.88 -19.65
C GLY A 80 -15.12 -2.43 -18.35
N LYS A 81 -16.25 -1.76 -18.46
CA LYS A 81 -16.98 -1.30 -17.28
C LYS A 81 -18.13 -2.24 -16.90
N SER A 82 -18.06 -3.46 -17.37
CA SER A 82 -19.05 -4.49 -17.06
C SER A 82 -19.00 -4.83 -15.57
N LEU A 83 -20.18 -4.98 -14.97
CA LEU A 83 -20.31 -5.34 -13.55
C LEU A 83 -20.53 -6.84 -13.39
N HIS A 84 -19.73 -7.64 -14.07
CA HIS A 84 -19.84 -9.09 -13.94
C HIS A 84 -19.59 -9.48 -12.48
N PRO A 85 -20.43 -10.35 -11.88
CA PRO A 85 -20.29 -10.71 -10.46
C PRO A 85 -18.92 -11.28 -10.10
N SER A 86 -18.31 -12.03 -11.01
CA SER A 86 -16.98 -12.60 -10.75
C SER A 86 -15.90 -11.53 -10.67
N VAL A 87 -16.01 -10.50 -11.50
CA VAL A 87 -15.06 -9.38 -11.49
C VAL A 87 -15.20 -8.62 -10.17
N LYS A 88 -16.44 -8.34 -9.77
CA LYS A 88 -16.68 -7.67 -8.49
C LYS A 88 -16.11 -8.47 -7.33
N LEU A 89 -16.32 -9.78 -7.33
CA LEU A 89 -15.81 -10.63 -6.26
C LEU A 89 -14.28 -10.59 -6.17
N ILE A 90 -13.60 -10.65 -7.30
CA ILE A 90 -12.13 -10.60 -7.33
C ILE A 90 -11.64 -9.25 -6.79
N LYS A 91 -12.27 -8.16 -7.20
CA LYS A 91 -11.93 -6.83 -6.69
C LYS A 91 -12.13 -6.74 -5.18
N ASP A 92 -13.23 -7.31 -4.68
CA ASP A 92 -13.54 -7.29 -3.25
C ASP A 92 -12.52 -8.11 -2.46
N ILE A 93 -12.09 -9.25 -2.98
CA ILE A 93 -11.07 -10.07 -2.33
C ILE A 93 -9.75 -9.30 -2.25
N ALA A 94 -9.35 -8.65 -3.34
CA ALA A 94 -8.11 -7.88 -3.36
C ALA A 94 -8.16 -6.72 -2.37
N ALA A 95 -9.30 -6.02 -2.32
CA ALA A 95 -9.51 -4.95 -1.34
C ALA A 95 -9.51 -5.49 0.09
N GLY A 96 -10.00 -6.73 0.29
CA GLY A 96 -9.94 -7.40 1.58
C GLY A 96 -8.52 -7.61 2.07
N GLY A 97 -7.60 -7.89 1.14
CA GLY A 97 -6.19 -8.00 1.48
C GLY A 97 -5.62 -6.69 2.03
N VAL A 98 -5.98 -5.57 1.41
CA VAL A 98 -5.58 -4.25 1.89
C VAL A 98 -6.18 -3.99 3.27
N LEU A 99 -7.44 -4.38 3.46
CA LEU A 99 -8.10 -4.21 4.74
C LEU A 99 -7.38 -4.98 5.85
N LEU A 100 -7.02 -6.24 5.59
CA LEU A 100 -6.29 -7.04 6.57
C LEU A 100 -4.93 -6.42 6.91
N ALA A 101 -4.21 -5.95 5.90
CA ALA A 101 -2.93 -5.29 6.12
C ALA A 101 -3.10 -4.03 6.97
N THR A 102 -4.17 -3.27 6.73
CA THR A 102 -4.46 -2.04 7.47
C THR A 102 -4.84 -2.34 8.92
N ILE A 103 -5.66 -3.37 9.14
CA ILE A 103 -6.00 -3.80 10.49
C ILE A 103 -4.74 -4.22 11.25
N ASN A 104 -3.87 -4.99 10.60
CA ASN A 104 -2.59 -5.37 11.19
C ASN A 104 -1.76 -4.14 11.56
N ALA A 105 -1.72 -3.15 10.70
CA ALA A 105 -0.96 -1.93 10.95
C ALA A 105 -1.50 -1.17 12.16
N VAL A 106 -2.83 -1.10 12.30
CA VAL A 106 -3.46 -0.46 13.46
C VAL A 106 -3.09 -1.20 14.75
N ILE A 107 -3.13 -2.52 14.71
CA ILE A 107 -2.79 -3.34 15.89
C ILE A 107 -1.32 -3.14 16.27
N VAL A 108 -0.41 -3.25 15.32
CA VAL A 108 1.03 -3.09 15.57
C VAL A 108 1.33 -1.68 16.08
N GLY A 109 0.76 -0.68 15.42
CA GLY A 109 0.94 0.71 15.84
C GLY A 109 0.43 0.96 17.24
N SER A 110 -0.74 0.40 17.57
CA SER A 110 -1.33 0.55 18.89
C SER A 110 -0.44 -0.07 19.96
N ILE A 111 0.09 -1.26 19.70
CA ILE A 111 0.97 -1.94 20.65
C ILE A 111 2.21 -1.08 20.93
N ILE A 112 2.82 -0.55 19.89
CA ILE A 112 4.04 0.23 20.02
C ILE A 112 3.77 1.57 20.70
N PHE A 113 2.76 2.31 20.25
CA PHE A 113 2.50 3.65 20.77
C PHE A 113 1.97 3.63 22.20
N LEU A 114 1.17 2.63 22.58
CA LEU A 114 0.70 2.54 23.96
C LEU A 114 1.83 2.32 24.96
N ARG A 115 2.92 1.67 24.52
CA ARG A 115 4.10 1.50 25.38
C ARG A 115 4.79 2.82 25.71
N HIS A 116 4.64 3.82 24.83
CA HIS A 116 5.36 5.09 24.93
C HIS A 116 4.50 6.25 25.41
N MET A 117 3.27 5.94 25.84
CA MET A 117 2.35 6.98 26.31
C MET A 117 2.14 6.94 27.82
#